data_a1a959aa6bb5a4a4ffc5c8eb22195fbb
#
_entry.id   a1a959aa6bb5a4a4ffc5c8eb22195fbb
#
_cell.length_a   1.000
_cell.length_b   1.000
_cell.length_c   1.000
_cell.angle_alpha   90.00
_cell.angle_beta   90.00
_cell.angle_gamma   90.00
#
_symmetry.space_group_name_H-M   'P 1'
#
loop_
_entity.id
_entity.type
_entity.pdbx_description
1 polymer ?
#
loop_
_entity_poly.entity_id
_entity_poly.type
_entity_poly.pdbx_seq_one_letter_code
_entity_poly.pdbx_strand_id
1 'polypeptide(L)'
;MPDPKKALSSEDKQMHVQLALLALAVMINIVGFSVIIPLVPEYVQRGLHLPHTIAAAQDSRIGEYGGWLTAAYALMQFLFAPFWGSLSDRIGRKPILIGSLIGDALFYALFGLSTDSLSGQFAARILAGIFSSASIAVAQAYAADITPPNLRAMGLGYLGAAFGVGFIFGPALGGLLGQLGLAWPLYFSALLALVNAVYIWRYLPEPIRPAETAEPRKSGLSARVKLMVQAVRGPIGFLYLLTFAVTFAFGNLEGTFTAYLKQHFHFANDTAVAGGVFAYIGVLIVIVQGFLIRPLVRKYGEAHLIVVGIGLMALGFLFFPIAPLLSILLIGPMIPIALGSGLNSPSLRALVSRKATAQGAALGLSASFDSLARATGPATAGYLYRHVGQTAPYWCAGLVMSVCFLFALARRREMGEGI
;
A
#
# COMPACT_ATOMS: atom_id res chain seq x y z
N MET A 1 5.68 28.15 23.88
CA MET A 1 6.25 27.79 22.56
C MET A 1 7.70 27.37 22.79
N PRO A 2 8.15 26.16 22.40
CA PRO A 2 9.55 25.80 22.51
C PRO A 2 10.36 26.65 21.51
N ASP A 3 11.51 27.11 21.95
CA ASP A 3 12.44 27.94 21.18
C ASP A 3 12.90 27.20 19.89
N PRO A 4 12.66 27.74 18.67
CA PRO A 4 13.01 27.07 17.42
C PRO A 4 14.53 26.94 17.17
N LYS A 5 15.38 27.41 18.09
CA LYS A 5 16.85 27.39 17.99
C LYS A 5 17.54 26.40 18.94
N LYS A 6 16.82 25.53 19.65
CA LYS A 6 17.48 24.48 20.44
C LYS A 6 18.15 23.49 19.49
N ALA A 7 19.47 23.53 19.40
CA ALA A 7 20.24 22.54 18.64
C ALA A 7 19.83 21.14 19.08
N LEU A 8 19.41 20.29 18.12
CA LEU A 8 19.08 18.89 18.37
C LEU A 8 20.20 18.22 19.18
N SER A 9 19.85 17.46 20.21
CA SER A 9 20.81 16.67 20.95
C SER A 9 21.55 15.68 20.03
N SER A 10 22.69 15.17 20.43
CA SER A 10 23.39 14.14 19.65
C SER A 10 22.54 12.89 19.44
N GLU A 11 21.72 12.52 20.43
CA GLU A 11 20.78 11.41 20.36
C GLU A 11 19.63 11.67 19.37
N ASP A 12 19.06 12.90 19.38
CA ASP A 12 18.04 13.26 18.41
C ASP A 12 18.56 13.22 16.97
N LYS A 13 19.79 13.71 16.74
CA LYS A 13 20.43 13.62 15.41
C LYS A 13 20.63 12.18 14.98
N GLN A 14 21.09 11.31 15.87
CA GLN A 14 21.29 9.89 15.58
C GLN A 14 19.95 9.20 15.25
N MET A 15 18.89 9.47 16.00
CA MET A 15 17.55 8.95 15.75
C MET A 15 17.04 9.37 14.36
N HIS A 16 17.17 10.65 14.00
CA HIS A 16 16.75 11.14 12.67
C HIS A 16 17.54 10.49 11.54
N VAL A 17 18.85 10.28 11.71
CA VAL A 17 19.68 9.57 10.73
C VAL A 17 19.21 8.12 10.56
N GLN A 18 18.95 7.41 11.65
CA GLN A 18 18.46 6.02 11.59
C GLN A 18 17.08 5.92 10.94
N LEU A 19 16.17 6.87 11.23
CA LEU A 19 14.86 6.95 10.56
C LEU A 19 15.00 7.23 9.06
N ALA A 20 15.91 8.10 8.66
CA ALA A 20 16.16 8.40 7.25
C ALA A 20 16.76 7.19 6.52
N LEU A 21 17.70 6.46 7.15
CA LEU A 21 18.27 5.23 6.61
C LEU A 21 17.20 4.14 6.45
N LEU A 22 16.35 3.97 7.45
CA LEU A 22 15.24 3.01 7.40
C LEU A 22 14.20 3.41 6.35
N ALA A 23 13.87 4.70 6.25
CA ALA A 23 12.94 5.22 5.23
C ALA A 23 13.47 4.99 3.81
N LEU A 24 14.77 5.19 3.58
CA LEU A 24 15.40 4.89 2.29
C LEU A 24 15.31 3.39 1.97
N ALA A 25 15.56 2.53 2.96
CA ALA A 25 15.43 1.08 2.78
C ALA A 25 13.98 0.68 2.42
N VAL A 26 12.99 1.25 3.10
CA VAL A 26 11.56 1.01 2.79
C VAL A 26 11.20 1.55 1.41
N MET A 27 11.69 2.73 1.04
CA MET A 27 11.47 3.30 -0.30
C MET A 27 11.99 2.36 -1.40
N ILE A 28 13.22 1.86 -1.27
CA ILE A 28 13.82 0.93 -2.23
C ILE A 28 12.99 -0.36 -2.33
N ASN A 29 12.53 -0.90 -1.21
CA ASN A 29 11.66 -2.08 -1.18
C ASN A 29 10.33 -1.83 -1.91
N ILE A 30 9.69 -0.69 -1.68
CA ILE A 30 8.42 -0.31 -2.32
C ILE A 30 8.59 -0.07 -3.82
N VAL A 31 9.70 0.54 -4.25
CA VAL A 31 10.03 0.64 -5.69
C VAL A 31 10.07 -0.75 -6.31
N GLY A 32 10.81 -1.70 -5.72
CA GLY A 32 10.89 -3.08 -6.21
C GLY A 32 9.54 -3.79 -6.30
N PHE A 33 8.67 -3.57 -5.32
CA PHE A 33 7.31 -4.11 -5.34
C PHE A 33 6.44 -3.49 -6.42
N SER A 34 6.42 -2.17 -6.53
CA SER A 34 5.46 -1.43 -7.34
C SER A 34 5.82 -1.37 -8.83
N VAL A 35 7.08 -1.66 -9.19
CA VAL A 35 7.54 -1.85 -10.58
C VAL A 35 6.67 -2.85 -11.36
N ILE A 36 6.13 -3.86 -10.70
CA ILE A 36 5.35 -4.94 -11.32
C ILE A 36 3.92 -4.51 -11.65
N ILE A 37 3.35 -3.56 -10.89
CA ILE A 37 1.93 -3.21 -10.93
C ILE A 37 1.41 -2.91 -12.34
N PRO A 38 2.04 -2.04 -13.15
CA PRO A 38 1.54 -1.71 -14.48
C PRO A 38 1.61 -2.88 -15.47
N LEU A 39 2.38 -3.92 -15.16
CA LEU A 39 2.67 -5.05 -16.04
C LEU A 39 1.86 -6.32 -15.70
N VAL A 40 1.05 -6.28 -14.65
CA VAL A 40 0.28 -7.46 -14.23
C VAL A 40 -0.55 -8.07 -15.36
N PRO A 41 -1.26 -7.31 -16.22
CA PRO A 41 -2.01 -7.88 -17.35
C PRO A 41 -1.12 -8.61 -18.35
N GLU A 42 0.09 -8.11 -18.64
CA GLU A 42 1.03 -8.73 -19.56
C GLU A 42 1.56 -10.07 -19.03
N TYR A 43 1.89 -10.11 -17.73
CA TYR A 43 2.30 -11.36 -17.09
C TYR A 43 1.18 -12.40 -17.18
N VAL A 44 -0.05 -12.01 -16.87
CA VAL A 44 -1.21 -12.91 -16.95
C VAL A 44 -1.46 -13.35 -18.39
N GLN A 45 -1.46 -12.43 -19.35
CA GLN A 45 -1.64 -12.73 -20.76
C GLN A 45 -0.62 -13.76 -21.23
N ARG A 46 0.66 -13.58 -20.89
CA ARG A 46 1.74 -14.48 -21.22
C ARG A 46 1.61 -15.84 -20.52
N GLY A 47 1.28 -15.84 -19.21
CA GLY A 47 1.04 -17.07 -18.45
C GLY A 47 -0.17 -17.89 -18.90
N LEU A 48 -1.15 -17.25 -19.56
CA LEU A 48 -2.28 -17.89 -20.21
C LEU A 48 -1.99 -18.32 -21.66
N HIS A 49 -0.78 -18.07 -22.17
CA HIS A 49 -0.37 -18.33 -23.58
C HIS A 49 -1.29 -17.66 -24.60
N LEU A 50 -1.87 -16.48 -24.25
CA LEU A 50 -2.69 -15.73 -25.16
C LEU A 50 -1.83 -14.98 -26.18
N PRO A 51 -2.25 -14.91 -27.46
CA PRO A 51 -1.51 -14.16 -28.48
C PRO A 51 -1.50 -12.66 -28.16
N HIS A 52 -0.46 -11.95 -28.65
CA HIS A 52 -0.35 -10.49 -28.49
C HIS A 52 -1.24 -9.74 -29.50
N THR A 53 -2.54 -10.03 -29.49
CA THR A 53 -3.54 -9.38 -30.35
C THR A 53 -4.49 -8.53 -29.52
N ILE A 54 -5.13 -7.54 -30.16
CA ILE A 54 -6.14 -6.69 -29.49
C ILE A 54 -7.29 -7.55 -28.95
N ALA A 55 -7.73 -8.55 -29.74
CA ALA A 55 -8.81 -9.45 -29.31
C ALA A 55 -8.45 -10.27 -28.07
N ALA A 56 -7.21 -10.78 -28.01
CA ALA A 56 -6.74 -11.51 -26.83
C ALA A 56 -6.52 -10.60 -25.60
N ALA A 57 -6.09 -9.34 -25.83
CA ALA A 57 -5.98 -8.36 -24.76
C ALA A 57 -7.34 -8.00 -24.13
N GLN A 58 -8.46 -8.24 -24.83
CA GLN A 58 -9.83 -8.07 -24.32
C GLN A 58 -10.34 -9.25 -23.50
N ASP A 59 -9.57 -10.31 -23.32
CA ASP A 59 -9.97 -11.46 -22.51
C ASP A 59 -10.13 -11.06 -21.03
N SER A 60 -11.35 -11.19 -20.52
CA SER A 60 -11.69 -10.82 -19.13
C SER A 60 -10.92 -11.62 -18.07
N ARG A 61 -10.37 -12.80 -18.44
CA ARG A 61 -9.49 -13.59 -17.57
C ARG A 61 -8.23 -12.83 -17.17
N ILE A 62 -7.76 -11.90 -18.00
CA ILE A 62 -6.58 -11.08 -17.69
C ILE A 62 -6.84 -10.22 -16.45
N GLY A 63 -7.99 -9.55 -16.38
CA GLY A 63 -8.38 -8.76 -15.21
C GLY A 63 -8.62 -9.62 -13.96
N GLU A 64 -9.26 -10.79 -14.14
CA GLU A 64 -9.51 -11.71 -13.02
C GLU A 64 -8.21 -12.25 -12.42
N TYR A 65 -7.37 -12.88 -13.22
CA TYR A 65 -6.11 -13.44 -12.71
C TYR A 65 -5.13 -12.36 -12.26
N GLY A 66 -5.17 -11.16 -12.85
CA GLY A 66 -4.42 -10.00 -12.36
C GLY A 66 -4.84 -9.58 -10.96
N GLY A 67 -6.14 -9.52 -10.71
CA GLY A 67 -6.69 -9.27 -9.38
C GLY A 67 -6.30 -10.34 -8.37
N TRP A 68 -6.43 -11.63 -8.74
CA TRP A 68 -6.02 -12.74 -7.87
C TRP A 68 -4.51 -12.79 -7.61
N LEU A 69 -3.67 -12.48 -8.61
CA LEU A 69 -2.21 -12.43 -8.48
C LEU A 69 -1.76 -11.35 -7.48
N THR A 70 -2.42 -10.18 -7.53
CA THR A 70 -2.19 -9.09 -6.59
C THR A 70 -2.72 -9.45 -5.19
N ALA A 71 -3.92 -10.02 -5.11
CA ALA A 71 -4.55 -10.44 -3.87
C ALA A 71 -3.77 -11.54 -3.15
N ALA A 72 -3.24 -12.54 -3.89
CA ALA A 72 -2.45 -13.63 -3.32
C ALA A 72 -1.21 -13.11 -2.58
N TYR A 73 -0.48 -12.16 -3.17
CA TYR A 73 0.65 -11.51 -2.51
C TYR A 73 0.23 -10.78 -1.23
N ALA A 74 -0.81 -9.93 -1.31
CA ALA A 74 -1.29 -9.17 -0.17
C ALA A 74 -1.89 -10.05 0.94
N LEU A 75 -2.54 -11.16 0.58
CA LEU A 75 -3.05 -12.14 1.54
C LEU A 75 -1.91 -12.80 2.32
N MET A 76 -0.83 -13.18 1.64
CA MET A 76 0.34 -13.73 2.33
C MET A 76 0.99 -12.69 3.24
N GLN A 77 1.06 -11.43 2.83
CA GLN A 77 1.51 -10.37 3.72
C GLN A 77 0.62 -10.25 4.97
N PHE A 78 -0.69 -10.29 4.81
CA PHE A 78 -1.62 -10.25 5.94
C PHE A 78 -1.42 -11.43 6.90
N LEU A 79 -1.27 -12.64 6.38
CA LEU A 79 -1.14 -13.85 7.18
C LEU A 79 0.20 -13.93 7.94
N PHE A 80 1.30 -13.57 7.28
CA PHE A 80 2.65 -13.80 7.80
C PHE A 80 3.28 -12.61 8.52
N ALA A 81 2.74 -11.39 8.40
CA ALA A 81 3.26 -10.23 9.12
C ALA A 81 3.39 -10.42 10.65
N PRO A 82 2.42 -11.05 11.37
CA PRO A 82 2.57 -11.31 12.80
C PRO A 82 3.68 -12.31 13.13
N PHE A 83 3.85 -13.31 12.27
CA PHE A 83 4.92 -14.32 12.42
C PHE A 83 6.30 -13.65 12.37
N TRP A 84 6.57 -12.87 11.34
CA TRP A 84 7.83 -12.16 11.17
C TRP A 84 8.05 -11.10 12.26
N GLY A 85 6.99 -10.39 12.65
CA GLY A 85 7.04 -9.46 13.78
C GLY A 85 7.53 -10.15 15.05
N SER A 86 6.92 -11.28 15.44
CA SER A 86 7.31 -12.03 16.63
C SER A 86 8.68 -12.67 16.51
N LEU A 87 9.06 -13.15 15.32
CA LEU A 87 10.38 -13.71 15.08
C LEU A 87 11.47 -12.62 15.18
N SER A 88 11.19 -11.41 14.67
CA SER A 88 12.11 -10.28 14.78
C SER A 88 12.28 -9.78 16.22
N ASP A 89 11.30 -10.04 17.11
CA ASP A 89 11.45 -9.78 18.53
C ASP A 89 12.47 -10.69 19.19
N ARG A 90 12.71 -11.89 18.66
CA ARG A 90 13.63 -12.88 19.22
C ARG A 90 15.02 -12.81 18.60
N ILE A 91 15.09 -12.76 17.27
CA ILE A 91 16.35 -12.87 16.52
C ILE A 91 17.01 -11.50 16.30
N GLY A 92 16.21 -10.41 16.29
CA GLY A 92 16.64 -9.06 15.96
C GLY A 92 15.89 -8.50 14.76
N ARG A 93 15.79 -7.17 14.65
CA ARG A 93 15.11 -6.49 13.55
C ARG A 93 15.91 -6.58 12.26
N LYS A 94 17.21 -6.25 12.34
CA LYS A 94 18.11 -6.20 11.20
C LYS A 94 18.28 -7.55 10.49
N PRO A 95 18.54 -8.69 11.17
CA PRO A 95 18.64 -9.99 10.52
C PRO A 95 17.38 -10.38 9.75
N ILE A 96 16.20 -10.11 10.32
CA ILE A 96 14.92 -10.41 9.66
C ILE A 96 14.70 -9.52 8.44
N LEU A 97 15.02 -8.22 8.51
CA LEU A 97 14.96 -7.33 7.36
C LEU A 97 15.86 -7.81 6.21
N ILE A 98 17.09 -8.20 6.52
CA ILE A 98 18.03 -8.72 5.52
C ILE A 98 17.51 -10.02 4.91
N GLY A 99 17.09 -10.98 5.75
CA GLY A 99 16.54 -12.25 5.29
C GLY A 99 15.30 -12.09 4.41
N SER A 100 14.41 -11.15 4.75
CA SER A 100 13.23 -10.85 3.93
C SER A 100 13.59 -10.31 2.54
N LEU A 101 14.58 -9.41 2.46
CA LEU A 101 15.03 -8.84 1.19
C LEU A 101 15.74 -9.86 0.30
N ILE A 102 16.51 -10.79 0.89
CA ILE A 102 17.10 -11.91 0.15
C ILE A 102 15.99 -12.82 -0.39
N GLY A 103 14.96 -13.10 0.41
CA GLY A 103 13.78 -13.84 -0.02
C GLY A 103 13.05 -13.13 -1.16
N ASP A 104 12.81 -11.81 -1.03
CA ASP A 104 12.19 -11.00 -2.08
C ASP A 104 13.00 -11.07 -3.38
N ALA A 105 14.33 -10.93 -3.31
CA ALA A 105 15.20 -11.04 -4.49
C ALA A 105 15.08 -12.39 -5.19
N LEU A 106 15.09 -13.49 -4.42
CA LEU A 106 14.94 -14.84 -4.94
C LEU A 106 13.60 -15.03 -5.66
N PHE A 107 12.50 -14.57 -5.04
CA PHE A 107 11.17 -14.79 -5.60
C PHE A 107 10.81 -13.82 -6.73
N TYR A 108 11.39 -12.60 -6.77
CA TYR A 108 11.32 -11.76 -7.96
C TYR A 108 12.10 -12.39 -9.13
N ALA A 109 13.28 -12.96 -8.89
CA ALA A 109 14.01 -13.68 -9.92
C ALA A 109 13.25 -14.92 -10.42
N LEU A 110 12.66 -15.70 -9.50
CA LEU A 110 11.80 -16.85 -9.83
C LEU A 110 10.60 -16.43 -10.68
N PHE A 111 9.96 -15.31 -10.35
CA PHE A 111 8.87 -14.76 -11.17
C PHE A 111 9.37 -14.40 -12.57
N GLY A 112 10.55 -13.77 -12.68
CA GLY A 112 11.19 -13.45 -13.97
C GLY A 112 11.45 -14.67 -14.85
N LEU A 113 11.82 -15.80 -14.25
CA LEU A 113 12.00 -17.08 -14.92
C LEU A 113 10.68 -17.79 -15.26
N SER A 114 9.59 -17.42 -14.61
CA SER A 114 8.28 -18.07 -14.71
C SER A 114 7.23 -17.23 -15.44
N THR A 115 7.66 -16.25 -16.24
CA THR A 115 6.73 -15.35 -16.95
C THR A 115 5.77 -16.08 -17.90
N ASP A 116 6.16 -17.24 -18.43
CA ASP A 116 5.36 -18.06 -19.34
C ASP A 116 4.43 -19.06 -18.62
N SER A 117 4.44 -19.09 -17.29
CA SER A 117 3.65 -20.04 -16.49
C SER A 117 2.80 -19.33 -15.48
N LEU A 118 1.47 -19.36 -15.63
CA LEU A 118 0.56 -18.74 -14.68
C LEU A 118 0.71 -19.31 -13.26
N SER A 119 0.86 -20.65 -13.15
CA SER A 119 1.10 -21.30 -11.84
C SER A 119 2.43 -20.89 -11.23
N GLY A 120 3.48 -20.75 -12.04
CA GLY A 120 4.78 -20.23 -11.61
C GLY A 120 4.70 -18.79 -11.11
N GLN A 121 3.96 -17.93 -11.80
CA GLN A 121 3.70 -16.57 -11.38
C GLN A 121 2.99 -16.51 -10.02
N PHE A 122 1.95 -17.33 -9.81
CA PHE A 122 1.25 -17.43 -8.52
C PHE A 122 2.17 -17.96 -7.41
N ALA A 123 2.93 -19.00 -7.67
CA ALA A 123 3.88 -19.55 -6.70
C ALA A 123 4.90 -18.49 -6.26
N ALA A 124 5.51 -17.78 -7.22
CA ALA A 124 6.46 -16.72 -6.95
C ALA A 124 5.83 -15.57 -6.13
N ARG A 125 4.59 -15.16 -6.47
CA ARG A 125 3.86 -14.11 -5.75
C ARG A 125 3.48 -14.50 -4.33
N ILE A 126 3.03 -15.73 -4.11
CA ILE A 126 2.73 -16.27 -2.78
C ILE A 126 4.00 -16.26 -1.92
N LEU A 127 5.09 -16.80 -2.44
CA LEU A 127 6.36 -16.87 -1.72
C LEU A 127 6.95 -15.47 -1.47
N ALA A 128 6.93 -14.57 -2.47
CA ALA A 128 7.32 -13.19 -2.29
C ALA A 128 6.47 -12.49 -1.21
N GLY A 129 5.14 -12.71 -1.19
CA GLY A 129 4.25 -12.14 -0.18
C GLY A 129 4.58 -12.60 1.25
N ILE A 130 5.00 -13.86 1.42
CA ILE A 130 5.43 -14.39 2.72
C ILE A 130 6.66 -13.62 3.22
N PHE A 131 7.70 -13.47 2.41
CA PHE A 131 8.95 -12.83 2.81
C PHE A 131 8.81 -11.30 2.89
N SER A 132 8.19 -10.67 1.93
CA SER A 132 7.96 -9.22 1.88
C SER A 132 7.13 -8.71 3.08
N SER A 133 6.29 -9.57 3.68
CA SER A 133 5.54 -9.21 4.89
C SER A 133 6.45 -8.83 6.06
N ALA A 134 7.66 -9.38 6.14
CA ALA A 134 8.65 -9.03 7.13
C ALA A 134 9.17 -7.59 6.95
N SER A 135 9.44 -7.16 5.72
CA SER A 135 10.03 -5.85 5.43
C SER A 135 9.19 -4.71 6.01
N ILE A 136 7.87 -4.71 5.79
CA ILE A 136 6.98 -3.64 6.27
C ILE A 136 6.74 -3.74 7.78
N ALA A 137 6.41 -4.95 8.27
CA ALA A 137 6.08 -5.15 9.68
C ALA A 137 7.28 -4.88 10.59
N VAL A 138 8.47 -5.35 10.20
CA VAL A 138 9.69 -5.19 10.99
C VAL A 138 10.24 -3.76 10.87
N ALA A 139 10.10 -3.09 9.70
CA ALA A 139 10.48 -1.68 9.60
C ALA A 139 9.64 -0.77 10.51
N GLN A 140 8.33 -1.03 10.62
CA GLN A 140 7.47 -0.29 11.55
C GLN A 140 7.87 -0.56 13.01
N ALA A 141 8.18 -1.81 13.36
CA ALA A 141 8.66 -2.17 14.68
C ALA A 141 10.02 -1.52 14.98
N TYR A 142 10.96 -1.54 14.03
CA TYR A 142 12.25 -0.88 14.15
C TYR A 142 12.07 0.63 14.41
N ALA A 143 11.24 1.32 13.62
CA ALA A 143 10.95 2.74 13.84
C ALA A 143 10.38 3.01 15.23
N ALA A 144 9.50 2.12 15.73
CA ALA A 144 8.94 2.23 17.07
C ALA A 144 9.95 1.98 18.19
N ASP A 145 10.94 1.10 17.96
CA ASP A 145 12.00 0.78 18.93
C ASP A 145 13.00 1.94 19.09
N ILE A 146 13.29 2.71 18.00
CA ILE A 146 14.26 3.82 18.05
C ILE A 146 13.62 5.18 18.35
N THR A 147 12.27 5.28 18.38
CA THR A 147 11.58 6.54 18.65
C THR A 147 10.90 6.54 20.02
N PRO A 148 11.08 7.59 20.83
CA PRO A 148 10.35 7.73 22.07
C PRO A 148 8.83 7.80 21.81
N PRO A 149 7.97 7.45 22.79
CA PRO A 149 6.51 7.35 22.62
C PRO A 149 5.84 8.58 22.01
N ASN A 150 6.29 9.77 22.38
CA ASN A 150 5.77 11.05 21.88
C ASN A 150 6.19 11.37 20.42
N LEU A 151 7.23 10.72 19.88
CA LEU A 151 7.73 10.92 18.52
C LEU A 151 7.43 9.75 17.57
N ARG A 152 6.77 8.68 18.03
CA ARG A 152 6.44 7.49 17.22
C ARG A 152 5.64 7.83 15.96
N ALA A 153 4.70 8.78 16.05
CA ALA A 153 3.94 9.23 14.89
C ALA A 153 4.85 9.85 13.81
N MET A 154 5.90 10.57 14.22
CA MET A 154 6.90 11.10 13.31
C MET A 154 7.73 9.98 12.67
N GLY A 155 8.21 9.00 13.44
CA GLY A 155 8.94 7.84 12.92
C GLY A 155 8.15 7.06 11.87
N LEU A 156 6.87 6.78 12.15
CA LEU A 156 5.97 6.14 11.18
C LEU A 156 5.67 7.05 9.98
N GLY A 157 5.70 8.37 10.15
CA GLY A 157 5.57 9.34 9.08
C GLY A 157 6.71 9.27 8.06
N TYR A 158 7.96 9.05 8.50
CA TYR A 158 9.10 8.80 7.60
C TYR A 158 8.85 7.58 6.70
N LEU A 159 8.33 6.49 7.26
CA LEU A 159 8.02 5.28 6.50
C LEU A 159 6.85 5.52 5.51
N GLY A 160 5.85 6.29 5.93
CA GLY A 160 4.72 6.66 5.06
C GLY A 160 5.16 7.50 3.86
N ALA A 161 6.06 8.48 4.08
CA ALA A 161 6.63 9.29 3.00
C ALA A 161 7.48 8.42 2.04
N ALA A 162 8.30 7.53 2.58
CA ALA A 162 9.10 6.58 1.80
C ALA A 162 8.22 5.67 0.93
N PHE A 163 7.10 5.18 1.49
CA PHE A 163 6.11 4.41 0.75
C PHE A 163 5.53 5.20 -0.42
N GLY A 164 5.11 6.45 -0.18
CA GLY A 164 4.56 7.32 -1.21
C GLY A 164 5.52 7.56 -2.37
N VAL A 165 6.77 7.92 -2.05
CA VAL A 165 7.83 8.16 -3.06
C VAL A 165 8.13 6.88 -3.85
N GLY A 166 8.28 5.73 -3.16
CA GLY A 166 8.52 4.44 -3.82
C GLY A 166 7.39 4.05 -4.78
N PHE A 167 6.15 4.34 -4.39
CA PHE A 167 4.96 4.03 -5.20
C PHE A 167 4.80 4.93 -6.45
N ILE A 168 5.49 6.08 -6.50
CA ILE A 168 5.55 6.93 -7.69
C ILE A 168 6.58 6.38 -8.68
N PHE A 169 7.81 6.17 -8.17
CA PHE A 169 8.92 5.78 -9.04
C PHE A 169 8.79 4.35 -9.56
N GLY A 170 8.22 3.44 -8.76
CA GLY A 170 8.12 2.03 -9.15
C GLY A 170 7.34 1.80 -10.43
N PRO A 171 6.06 2.19 -10.53
CA PRO A 171 5.28 1.99 -11.74
C PRO A 171 5.86 2.69 -12.97
N ALA A 172 6.44 3.89 -12.81
CA ALA A 172 7.10 4.59 -13.90
C ALA A 172 8.29 3.79 -14.44
N LEU A 173 9.16 3.29 -13.56
CA LEU A 173 10.26 2.41 -13.91
C LEU A 173 9.77 1.09 -14.50
N GLY A 174 8.67 0.53 -13.96
CA GLY A 174 8.06 -0.69 -14.47
C GLY A 174 7.60 -0.56 -15.90
N GLY A 175 6.90 0.53 -16.22
CA GLY A 175 6.47 0.83 -17.58
C GLY A 175 7.64 0.95 -18.56
N LEU A 176 8.72 1.64 -18.15
CA LEU A 176 9.92 1.81 -18.98
C LEU A 176 10.70 0.49 -19.17
N LEU A 177 10.97 -0.22 -18.08
CA LEU A 177 11.69 -1.50 -18.13
C LEU A 177 10.89 -2.59 -18.86
N GLY A 178 9.55 -2.53 -18.77
CA GLY A 178 8.66 -3.45 -19.49
C GLY A 178 8.81 -3.38 -21.01
N GLN A 179 9.25 -2.25 -21.57
CA GLN A 179 9.56 -2.11 -22.98
C GLN A 179 10.78 -2.95 -23.42
N LEU A 180 11.71 -3.21 -22.50
CA LEU A 180 12.86 -4.08 -22.74
C LEU A 180 12.51 -5.57 -22.68
N GLY A 181 11.33 -5.89 -22.10
CA GLY A 181 10.80 -7.24 -21.92
C GLY A 181 10.28 -7.48 -20.51
N LEU A 182 9.33 -8.41 -20.39
CA LEU A 182 8.59 -8.64 -19.13
C LEU A 182 9.46 -9.15 -17.97
N ALA A 183 10.58 -9.80 -18.24
CA ALA A 183 11.48 -10.29 -17.19
C ALA A 183 12.34 -9.17 -16.57
N TRP A 184 12.63 -8.10 -17.31
CA TRP A 184 13.55 -7.05 -16.86
C TRP A 184 13.09 -6.30 -15.60
N PRO A 185 11.82 -5.89 -15.48
CA PRO A 185 11.33 -5.28 -14.24
C PRO A 185 11.49 -6.16 -13.00
N LEU A 186 11.34 -7.49 -13.19
CA LEU A 186 11.47 -8.47 -12.11
C LEU A 186 12.93 -8.66 -11.68
N TYR A 187 13.85 -8.78 -12.65
CA TYR A 187 15.29 -8.84 -12.36
C TYR A 187 15.81 -7.54 -11.75
N PHE A 188 15.30 -6.40 -12.20
CA PHE A 188 15.60 -5.11 -11.59
C PHE A 188 15.11 -5.06 -10.11
N SER A 189 13.90 -5.54 -9.83
CA SER A 189 13.37 -5.64 -8.46
C SER A 189 14.21 -6.58 -7.59
N ALA A 190 14.66 -7.71 -8.15
CA ALA A 190 15.56 -8.64 -7.47
C ALA A 190 16.91 -7.99 -7.13
N LEU A 191 17.49 -7.27 -8.08
CA LEU A 191 18.74 -6.53 -7.87
C LEU A 191 18.58 -5.44 -6.81
N LEU A 192 17.49 -4.66 -6.87
CA LEU A 192 17.19 -3.64 -5.86
C LEU A 192 17.04 -4.24 -4.46
N ALA A 193 16.40 -5.39 -4.33
CA ALA A 193 16.25 -6.06 -3.05
C ALA A 193 17.61 -6.52 -2.49
N LEU A 194 18.52 -7.05 -3.33
CA LEU A 194 19.88 -7.40 -2.92
C LEU A 194 20.70 -6.17 -2.52
N VAL A 195 20.65 -5.11 -3.32
CA VAL A 195 21.34 -3.84 -3.00
C VAL A 195 20.83 -3.29 -1.68
N ASN A 196 19.51 -3.35 -1.46
CA ASN A 196 18.88 -2.91 -0.21
C ASN A 196 19.29 -3.80 0.98
N ALA A 197 19.42 -5.11 0.79
CA ALA A 197 19.92 -6.01 1.84
C ALA A 197 21.35 -5.67 2.24
N VAL A 198 22.23 -5.40 1.27
CA VAL A 198 23.62 -4.93 1.53
C VAL A 198 23.61 -3.57 2.20
N TYR A 199 22.74 -2.66 1.75
CA TYR A 199 22.58 -1.33 2.35
C TYR A 199 22.18 -1.43 3.83
N ILE A 200 21.16 -2.23 4.18
CA ILE A 200 20.73 -2.46 5.56
C ILE A 200 21.85 -3.11 6.36
N TRP A 201 22.51 -4.14 5.80
CA TRP A 201 23.63 -4.81 6.47
C TRP A 201 24.75 -3.82 6.82
N ARG A 202 25.09 -2.89 5.93
CA ARG A 202 26.23 -1.98 6.09
C ARG A 202 25.92 -0.76 6.97
N TYR A 203 24.73 -0.18 6.84
CA TYR A 203 24.44 1.15 7.38
C TYR A 203 23.39 1.18 8.48
N LEU A 204 22.47 0.22 8.54
CA LEU A 204 21.43 0.22 9.56
C LEU A 204 21.92 -0.54 10.80
N PRO A 205 22.03 0.11 11.99
CA PRO A 205 22.39 -0.59 13.22
C PRO A 205 21.23 -1.47 13.71
N GLU A 206 21.53 -2.50 14.54
CA GLU A 206 20.47 -3.18 15.29
C GLU A 206 19.95 -2.25 16.38
N PRO A 207 18.63 -2.06 16.55
CA PRO A 207 18.10 -1.19 17.58
C PRO A 207 18.37 -1.76 18.98
N ILE A 208 18.80 -0.90 19.91
CA ILE A 208 18.97 -1.27 21.32
C ILE A 208 17.58 -1.41 21.91
N ARG A 209 17.23 -2.58 22.42
CA ARG A 209 15.95 -2.84 23.07
C ARG A 209 16.06 -2.69 24.56
N PRO A 210 15.10 -1.99 25.21
CA PRO A 210 14.94 -2.11 26.66
C PRO A 210 14.57 -3.56 27.00
N ALA A 211 15.33 -4.17 27.91
CA ALA A 211 15.23 -5.60 28.27
C ALA A 211 13.88 -6.03 28.87
N GLU A 212 12.95 -5.10 29.15
CA GLU A 212 11.81 -5.36 30.03
C GLU A 212 10.43 -5.45 29.38
N THR A 213 10.28 -5.38 28.04
CA THR A 213 8.92 -5.28 27.45
C THR A 213 8.50 -6.40 26.53
N ALA A 214 9.24 -7.49 26.48
CA ALA A 214 8.86 -8.63 25.64
C ALA A 214 7.97 -9.64 26.41
N GLU A 215 6.79 -9.25 26.86
CA GLU A 215 5.75 -10.27 27.04
C GLU A 215 5.47 -10.91 25.67
N PRO A 216 5.53 -12.26 25.57
CA PRO A 216 5.24 -12.94 24.32
C PRO A 216 3.78 -12.66 23.95
N ARG A 217 3.56 -11.68 23.09
CA ARG A 217 2.23 -11.45 22.49
C ARG A 217 1.85 -12.75 21.79
N LYS A 218 0.80 -13.41 22.29
CA LYS A 218 0.15 -14.55 21.61
C LYS A 218 -0.41 -14.02 20.28
N SER A 219 0.42 -14.00 19.25
CA SER A 219 0.09 -13.39 17.93
C SER A 219 -0.32 -14.45 16.90
N GLY A 220 -1.25 -15.33 17.27
CA GLY A 220 -1.88 -16.23 16.30
C GLY A 220 -2.89 -15.47 15.42
N LEU A 221 -3.07 -15.93 14.17
CA LEU A 221 -4.06 -15.35 13.24
C LEU A 221 -5.46 -15.29 13.87
N SER A 222 -5.88 -16.32 14.59
CA SER A 222 -7.17 -16.36 15.29
C SER A 222 -7.30 -15.26 16.34
N ALA A 223 -6.25 -14.99 17.11
CA ALA A 223 -6.23 -13.91 18.09
C ALA A 223 -6.32 -12.54 17.40
N ARG A 224 -5.62 -12.36 16.27
CA ARG A 224 -5.67 -11.12 15.48
C ARG A 224 -7.07 -10.88 14.90
N VAL A 225 -7.70 -11.88 14.31
CA VAL A 225 -9.08 -11.77 13.79
C VAL A 225 -10.05 -11.46 14.92
N LYS A 226 -9.94 -12.14 16.08
CA LYS A 226 -10.77 -11.85 17.26
C LYS A 226 -10.60 -10.40 17.72
N LEU A 227 -9.37 -9.90 17.78
CA LEU A 227 -9.09 -8.49 18.12
C LEU A 227 -9.70 -7.52 17.11
N MET A 228 -9.62 -7.81 15.80
CA MET A 228 -10.24 -6.98 14.76
C MET A 228 -11.77 -6.94 14.93
N VAL A 229 -12.42 -8.08 15.15
CA VAL A 229 -13.87 -8.15 15.37
C VAL A 229 -14.27 -7.38 16.63
N GLN A 230 -13.52 -7.50 17.72
CA GLN A 230 -13.76 -6.72 18.94
C GLN A 230 -13.54 -5.22 18.72
N ALA A 231 -12.50 -4.85 17.97
CA ALA A 231 -12.18 -3.46 17.69
C ALA A 231 -13.28 -2.74 16.89
N VAL A 232 -13.93 -3.44 15.95
CA VAL A 232 -15.08 -2.88 15.19
C VAL A 232 -16.24 -2.49 16.11
N ARG A 233 -16.44 -3.22 17.23
CA ARG A 233 -17.47 -2.92 18.22
C ARG A 233 -17.07 -1.82 19.21
N GLY A 234 -15.81 -1.42 19.19
CA GLY A 234 -15.28 -0.38 20.07
C GLY A 234 -15.62 1.05 19.63
N PRO A 235 -15.30 2.06 20.44
CA PRO A 235 -15.68 3.47 20.20
C PRO A 235 -15.06 4.07 18.94
N ILE A 236 -13.89 3.55 18.49
CA ILE A 236 -13.22 3.98 17.26
C ILE A 236 -13.35 2.93 16.13
N GLY A 237 -14.23 1.94 16.28
CA GLY A 237 -14.41 0.84 15.33
C GLY A 237 -14.78 1.33 13.93
N PHE A 238 -15.54 2.39 13.84
CA PHE A 238 -15.91 3.00 12.56
C PHE A 238 -14.71 3.57 11.79
N LEU A 239 -13.64 4.05 12.48
CA LEU A 239 -12.42 4.52 11.82
C LEU A 239 -11.66 3.36 11.17
N TYR A 240 -11.67 2.18 11.80
CA TYR A 240 -11.09 0.97 11.19
C TYR A 240 -11.86 0.53 9.95
N LEU A 241 -13.20 0.61 9.99
CA LEU A 241 -14.04 0.31 8.82
C LEU A 241 -13.80 1.31 7.68
N LEU A 242 -13.65 2.61 7.99
CA LEU A 242 -13.30 3.61 6.99
C LEU A 242 -11.89 3.37 6.41
N THR A 243 -10.91 2.99 7.24
CA THR A 243 -9.57 2.61 6.76
C THR A 243 -9.64 1.42 5.81
N PHE A 244 -10.39 0.37 6.19
CA PHE A 244 -10.64 -0.78 5.32
C PHE A 244 -11.28 -0.35 4.00
N ALA A 245 -12.36 0.41 4.03
CA ALA A 245 -13.12 0.79 2.85
C ALA A 245 -12.31 1.65 1.86
N VAL A 246 -11.54 2.63 2.35
CA VAL A 246 -10.66 3.47 1.54
C VAL A 246 -9.60 2.63 0.83
N THR A 247 -8.94 1.74 1.55
CA THR A 247 -7.91 0.86 0.98
C THR A 247 -8.52 -0.20 0.06
N PHE A 248 -9.68 -0.75 0.40
CA PHE A 248 -10.43 -1.67 -0.45
C PHE A 248 -10.82 -1.04 -1.79
N ALA A 249 -11.35 0.18 -1.77
CA ALA A 249 -11.72 0.91 -2.99
C ALA A 249 -10.49 1.19 -3.87
N PHE A 250 -9.37 1.61 -3.26
CA PHE A 250 -8.12 1.79 -3.99
C PHE A 250 -7.55 0.47 -4.54
N GLY A 251 -7.67 -0.63 -3.80
CA GLY A 251 -7.30 -1.97 -4.24
C GLY A 251 -8.12 -2.48 -5.43
N ASN A 252 -9.40 -2.09 -5.53
CA ASN A 252 -10.22 -2.36 -6.73
C ASN A 252 -9.64 -1.67 -7.97
N LEU A 253 -9.18 -0.42 -7.82
CA LEU A 253 -8.49 0.28 -8.90
C LEU A 253 -7.18 -0.43 -9.25
N GLU A 254 -6.31 -0.67 -8.26
CA GLU A 254 -4.98 -1.26 -8.47
C GLU A 254 -5.05 -2.63 -9.15
N GLY A 255 -6.03 -3.47 -8.79
CA GLY A 255 -6.14 -4.84 -9.27
C GLY A 255 -6.55 -4.99 -10.73
N THR A 256 -7.30 -4.02 -11.29
CA THR A 256 -7.88 -4.15 -12.64
C THR A 256 -7.61 -2.98 -13.56
N PHE A 257 -7.03 -1.89 -13.04
CA PHE A 257 -6.89 -0.63 -13.77
C PHE A 257 -6.07 -0.75 -15.06
N THR A 258 -4.94 -1.44 -15.01
CA THR A 258 -4.09 -1.61 -16.21
C THR A 258 -4.80 -2.45 -17.28
N ALA A 259 -5.53 -3.50 -16.86
CA ALA A 259 -6.36 -4.29 -17.77
C ALA A 259 -7.46 -3.42 -18.40
N TYR A 260 -8.13 -2.61 -17.59
CA TYR A 260 -9.15 -1.66 -18.07
C TYR A 260 -8.59 -0.64 -19.06
N LEU A 261 -7.44 -0.02 -18.76
CA LEU A 261 -6.80 0.93 -19.68
C LEU A 261 -6.53 0.31 -21.04
N LYS A 262 -5.99 -0.91 -21.07
CA LYS A 262 -5.68 -1.62 -22.31
C LYS A 262 -6.92 -1.97 -23.12
N GLN A 263 -7.96 -2.46 -22.44
CA GLN A 263 -9.16 -2.94 -23.08
C GLN A 263 -10.09 -1.80 -23.53
N HIS A 264 -10.20 -0.75 -22.73
CA HIS A 264 -11.13 0.34 -23.00
C HIS A 264 -10.53 1.40 -23.92
N PHE A 265 -9.24 1.72 -23.77
CA PHE A 265 -8.57 2.75 -24.56
C PHE A 265 -7.64 2.19 -25.65
N HIS A 266 -7.61 0.88 -25.85
CA HIS A 266 -6.86 0.19 -26.91
C HIS A 266 -5.34 0.42 -26.87
N PHE A 267 -4.75 0.65 -25.69
CA PHE A 267 -3.29 0.75 -25.50
C PHE A 267 -2.65 -0.65 -25.36
N ALA A 268 -2.90 -1.52 -26.32
CA ALA A 268 -2.60 -2.95 -26.21
C ALA A 268 -1.14 -3.29 -25.90
N ASN A 269 -0.18 -2.43 -26.28
CA ASN A 269 1.26 -2.76 -26.19
C ASN A 269 2.13 -1.68 -25.52
N ASP A 270 1.55 -0.62 -24.96
CA ASP A 270 2.34 0.46 -24.36
C ASP A 270 2.32 0.40 -22.83
N THR A 271 3.27 -0.36 -22.29
CA THR A 271 3.47 -0.47 -20.83
C THR A 271 3.87 0.87 -20.20
N ALA A 272 4.49 1.77 -20.98
CA ALA A 272 4.89 3.09 -20.49
C ALA A 272 3.68 3.99 -20.21
N VAL A 273 2.59 3.88 -21.00
CA VAL A 273 1.35 4.63 -20.72
C VAL A 273 0.77 4.22 -19.37
N ALA A 274 0.67 2.92 -19.10
CA ALA A 274 0.17 2.43 -17.82
C ALA A 274 1.07 2.88 -16.64
N GLY A 275 2.37 2.76 -16.79
CA GLY A 275 3.36 3.25 -15.81
C GLY A 275 3.25 4.76 -15.59
N GLY A 276 3.07 5.54 -16.66
CA GLY A 276 2.89 6.99 -16.62
C GLY A 276 1.62 7.41 -15.86
N VAL A 277 0.51 6.71 -16.05
CA VAL A 277 -0.74 6.99 -15.32
C VAL A 277 -0.61 6.71 -13.84
N PHE A 278 0.04 5.61 -13.43
CA PHE A 278 0.31 5.36 -12.01
C PHE A 278 1.27 6.39 -11.41
N ALA A 279 2.29 6.82 -12.15
CA ALA A 279 3.17 7.91 -11.72
C ALA A 279 2.41 9.22 -11.52
N TYR A 280 1.48 9.55 -12.44
CA TYR A 280 0.60 10.70 -12.32
C TYR A 280 -0.25 10.66 -11.04
N ILE A 281 -0.89 9.53 -10.75
CA ILE A 281 -1.64 9.33 -9.50
C ILE A 281 -0.73 9.52 -8.28
N GLY A 282 0.45 8.93 -8.33
CA GLY A 282 1.44 9.04 -7.26
C GLY A 282 1.87 10.49 -7.01
N VAL A 283 2.15 11.26 -8.06
CA VAL A 283 2.49 12.69 -7.96
C VAL A 283 1.35 13.48 -7.31
N LEU A 284 0.10 13.26 -7.70
CA LEU A 284 -1.04 13.91 -7.07
C LEU A 284 -1.14 13.60 -5.57
N ILE A 285 -0.96 12.33 -5.19
CA ILE A 285 -0.95 11.91 -3.78
C ILE A 285 0.18 12.60 -3.00
N VAL A 286 1.39 12.68 -3.57
CA VAL A 286 2.53 13.35 -2.92
C VAL A 286 2.31 14.86 -2.78
N ILE A 287 1.72 15.51 -3.77
CA ILE A 287 1.35 16.94 -3.67
C ILE A 287 0.41 17.14 -2.47
N VAL A 288 -0.60 16.29 -2.34
CA VAL A 288 -1.54 16.38 -1.21
C VAL A 288 -0.82 16.12 0.13
N GLN A 289 -0.10 15.02 0.24
CA GLN A 289 0.52 14.61 1.51
C GLN A 289 1.73 15.47 1.90
N GLY A 290 2.48 15.95 0.92
CA GLY A 290 3.68 16.78 1.15
C GLY A 290 3.36 18.25 1.44
N PHE A 291 2.42 18.81 0.69
CA PHE A 291 2.19 20.26 0.70
C PHE A 291 0.81 20.67 1.24
N LEU A 292 -0.26 19.96 0.87
CA LEU A 292 -1.61 20.40 1.17
C LEU A 292 -2.15 19.89 2.52
N ILE A 293 -1.73 18.72 2.97
CA ILE A 293 -2.32 18.09 4.17
C ILE A 293 -2.14 18.95 5.43
N ARG A 294 -0.94 19.49 5.67
CA ARG A 294 -0.63 20.28 6.89
C ARG A 294 -1.49 21.54 7.01
N PRO A 295 -1.55 22.44 6.01
CA PRO A 295 -2.39 23.62 6.09
C PRO A 295 -3.88 23.29 6.14
N LEU A 296 -4.33 22.24 5.44
CA LEU A 296 -5.72 21.81 5.45
C LEU A 296 -6.15 21.23 6.79
N VAL A 297 -5.32 20.36 7.41
CA VAL A 297 -5.59 19.84 8.79
C VAL A 297 -5.64 20.98 9.79
N ARG A 298 -4.71 21.93 9.71
CA ARG A 298 -4.69 23.09 10.63
C ARG A 298 -5.94 23.95 10.49
N LYS A 299 -6.50 24.08 9.28
CA LYS A 299 -7.64 24.95 9.02
C LYS A 299 -8.99 24.25 9.27
N TYR A 300 -9.11 22.98 8.89
CA TYR A 300 -10.40 22.28 8.85
C TYR A 300 -10.49 21.06 9.79
N GLY A 301 -9.35 20.58 10.31
CA GLY A 301 -9.27 19.38 11.13
C GLY A 301 -9.37 18.07 10.34
N GLU A 302 -8.88 16.98 10.93
CA GLU A 302 -8.82 15.65 10.29
C GLU A 302 -10.21 15.09 9.96
N ALA A 303 -11.19 15.29 10.86
CA ALA A 303 -12.56 14.78 10.67
C ALA A 303 -13.21 15.35 9.39
N HIS A 304 -13.02 16.64 9.13
CA HIS A 304 -13.54 17.26 7.92
C HIS A 304 -12.84 16.74 6.66
N LEU A 305 -11.51 16.58 6.73
CA LEU A 305 -10.73 16.08 5.59
C LEU A 305 -11.06 14.63 5.24
N ILE A 306 -11.39 13.79 6.24
CA ILE A 306 -11.86 12.41 6.01
C ILE A 306 -13.17 12.43 5.22
N VAL A 307 -14.15 13.24 5.64
CA VAL A 307 -15.45 13.33 4.94
C VAL A 307 -15.26 13.82 3.51
N VAL A 308 -14.50 14.91 3.33
CA VAL A 308 -14.21 15.46 1.98
C VAL A 308 -13.45 14.45 1.13
N GLY A 309 -12.42 13.79 1.69
CA GLY A 309 -11.62 12.80 0.97
C GLY A 309 -12.42 11.58 0.53
N ILE A 310 -13.31 11.05 1.41
CA ILE A 310 -14.20 9.94 1.04
C ILE A 310 -15.20 10.39 -0.04
N GLY A 311 -15.76 11.60 0.07
CA GLY A 311 -16.67 12.17 -0.94
C GLY A 311 -16.00 12.34 -2.31
N LEU A 312 -14.75 12.82 -2.33
CA LEU A 312 -13.97 12.92 -3.57
C LEU A 312 -13.72 11.53 -4.20
N MET A 313 -13.36 10.53 -3.38
CA MET A 313 -13.20 9.16 -3.89
C MET A 313 -14.51 8.60 -4.42
N ALA A 314 -15.64 8.80 -3.72
CA ALA A 314 -16.95 8.35 -4.18
C ALA A 314 -17.30 8.96 -5.54
N LEU A 315 -17.16 10.28 -5.69
CA LEU A 315 -17.39 10.96 -6.96
C LEU A 315 -16.47 10.43 -8.06
N GLY A 316 -15.16 10.34 -7.78
CA GLY A 316 -14.20 9.85 -8.75
C GLY A 316 -14.52 8.44 -9.23
N PHE A 317 -14.81 7.50 -8.32
CA PHE A 317 -15.16 6.13 -8.69
C PHE A 317 -16.50 6.01 -9.43
N LEU A 318 -17.51 6.80 -9.08
CA LEU A 318 -18.78 6.82 -9.81
C LEU A 318 -18.66 7.38 -11.22
N PHE A 319 -17.79 8.39 -11.43
CA PHE A 319 -17.55 8.97 -12.76
C PHE A 319 -16.51 8.19 -13.58
N PHE A 320 -15.74 7.31 -12.95
CA PHE A 320 -14.69 6.54 -13.62
C PHE A 320 -15.20 5.70 -14.81
N PRO A 321 -16.28 4.89 -14.67
CA PRO A 321 -16.75 4.01 -15.74
C PRO A 321 -17.35 4.75 -16.96
N ILE A 322 -17.71 6.00 -16.81
CA ILE A 322 -18.36 6.79 -17.86
C ILE A 322 -17.40 7.74 -18.60
N ALA A 323 -16.10 7.71 -18.27
CA ALA A 323 -15.10 8.53 -18.94
C ALA A 323 -14.79 7.97 -20.35
N PRO A 324 -15.17 8.67 -21.44
CA PRO A 324 -15.05 8.13 -22.80
C PRO A 324 -13.63 8.24 -23.38
N LEU A 325 -12.80 9.10 -22.82
CA LEU A 325 -11.43 9.38 -23.28
C LEU A 325 -10.45 9.31 -22.11
N LEU A 326 -9.21 8.89 -22.39
CA LEU A 326 -8.15 8.84 -21.38
C LEU A 326 -7.90 10.21 -20.74
N SER A 327 -7.90 11.29 -21.50
CA SER A 327 -7.74 12.64 -20.97
C SER A 327 -8.84 13.01 -19.98
N ILE A 328 -10.10 12.64 -20.28
CA ILE A 328 -11.23 12.84 -19.37
C ILE A 328 -11.09 11.96 -18.13
N LEU A 329 -10.64 10.70 -18.30
CA LEU A 329 -10.37 9.81 -17.18
C LEU A 329 -9.31 10.38 -16.23
N LEU A 330 -8.21 10.90 -16.77
CA LEU A 330 -7.11 11.46 -15.99
C LEU A 330 -7.51 12.74 -15.24
N ILE A 331 -8.20 13.65 -15.89
CA ILE A 331 -8.58 14.95 -15.31
C ILE A 331 -9.84 14.83 -14.45
N GLY A 332 -10.87 14.13 -14.94
CA GLY A 332 -12.16 13.97 -14.25
C GLY A 332 -12.06 13.06 -13.02
N PRO A 333 -12.17 11.74 -13.17
CA PRO A 333 -12.26 10.82 -12.05
C PRO A 333 -10.94 10.58 -11.29
N MET A 334 -9.76 10.60 -11.97
CA MET A 334 -8.50 10.28 -11.32
C MET A 334 -8.03 11.34 -10.32
N ILE A 335 -8.23 12.62 -10.62
CA ILE A 335 -7.87 13.70 -9.69
C ILE A 335 -8.63 13.54 -8.35
N PRO A 336 -9.96 13.47 -8.31
CA PRO A 336 -10.66 13.31 -7.05
C PRO A 336 -10.34 12.00 -6.32
N ILE A 337 -10.08 10.87 -7.02
CA ILE A 337 -9.63 9.63 -6.38
C ILE A 337 -8.27 9.84 -5.71
N ALA A 338 -7.30 10.42 -6.40
CA ALA A 338 -5.96 10.64 -5.89
C ALA A 338 -5.93 11.65 -4.72
N LEU A 339 -6.66 12.78 -4.87
CA LEU A 339 -6.80 13.78 -3.82
C LEU A 339 -7.48 13.17 -2.58
N GLY A 340 -8.58 12.46 -2.77
CA GLY A 340 -9.33 11.81 -1.69
C GLY A 340 -8.48 10.78 -0.95
N SER A 341 -7.77 9.91 -1.66
CA SER A 341 -6.84 8.94 -1.07
C SER A 341 -5.70 9.63 -0.30
N GLY A 342 -5.13 10.68 -0.89
CA GLY A 342 -4.08 11.48 -0.26
C GLY A 342 -4.50 12.17 1.04
N LEU A 343 -5.75 12.62 1.13
CA LEU A 343 -6.32 13.22 2.33
C LEU A 343 -6.69 12.17 3.39
N ASN A 344 -7.31 11.06 2.98
CA ASN A 344 -7.86 10.06 3.90
C ASN A 344 -6.78 9.31 4.67
N SER A 345 -5.75 8.82 4.00
CA SER A 345 -4.75 7.94 4.59
C SER A 345 -4.07 8.54 5.82
N PRO A 346 -3.50 9.77 5.76
CA PRO A 346 -2.88 10.39 6.93
C PRO A 346 -3.90 10.86 7.97
N SER A 347 -5.07 11.36 7.55
CA SER A 347 -6.10 11.86 8.47
C SER A 347 -6.72 10.74 9.30
N LEU A 348 -7.00 9.57 8.70
CA LEU A 348 -7.51 8.40 9.42
C LEU A 348 -6.49 7.89 10.45
N ARG A 349 -5.21 7.77 10.07
CA ARG A 349 -4.15 7.35 11.00
C ARG A 349 -3.98 8.33 12.16
N ALA A 350 -4.01 9.63 11.87
CA ALA A 350 -3.91 10.67 12.91
C ALA A 350 -5.10 10.59 13.87
N LEU A 351 -6.32 10.45 13.35
CA LEU A 351 -7.52 10.40 14.18
C LEU A 351 -7.60 9.11 15.01
N VAL A 352 -7.23 7.95 14.44
CA VAL A 352 -7.09 6.68 15.18
C VAL A 352 -6.07 6.82 16.30
N SER A 353 -4.91 7.42 16.04
CA SER A 353 -3.87 7.63 17.04
C SER A 353 -4.33 8.54 18.18
N ARG A 354 -5.07 9.62 17.88
CA ARG A 354 -5.52 10.62 18.87
C ARG A 354 -6.65 10.12 19.75
N LYS A 355 -7.59 9.35 19.18
CA LYS A 355 -8.76 8.83 19.91
C LYS A 355 -8.50 7.53 20.68
N ALA A 356 -7.37 6.89 20.44
CA ALA A 356 -7.03 5.64 21.09
C ALA A 356 -6.31 5.86 22.42
N THR A 357 -6.70 5.11 23.47
CA THR A 357 -5.99 5.08 24.74
C THR A 357 -4.60 4.44 24.62
N ALA A 358 -4.48 3.41 23.77
CA ALA A 358 -3.22 2.71 23.46
C ALA A 358 -2.85 2.91 21.98
N GLN A 359 -2.17 4.02 21.66
CA GLN A 359 -1.88 4.46 20.30
C GLN A 359 -1.21 3.38 19.43
N GLY A 360 -0.17 2.70 19.95
CA GLY A 360 0.55 1.67 19.20
C GLY A 360 -0.34 0.47 18.83
N ALA A 361 -1.19 0.02 19.76
CA ALA A 361 -2.12 -1.09 19.52
C ALA A 361 -3.19 -0.70 18.48
N ALA A 362 -3.72 0.52 18.58
CA ALA A 362 -4.74 1.02 17.66
C ALA A 362 -4.20 1.19 16.23
N LEU A 363 -2.98 1.74 16.07
CA LEU A 363 -2.32 1.84 14.77
C LEU A 363 -1.98 0.46 14.20
N GLY A 364 -1.57 -0.50 15.04
CA GLY A 364 -1.36 -1.90 14.62
C GLY A 364 -2.65 -2.58 14.12
N LEU A 365 -3.78 -2.32 14.80
CA LEU A 365 -5.09 -2.77 14.32
C LEU A 365 -5.49 -2.10 13.01
N SER A 366 -5.30 -0.78 12.89
CA SER A 366 -5.55 -0.05 11.64
C SER A 366 -4.74 -0.64 10.48
N ALA A 367 -3.46 -0.95 10.69
CA ALA A 367 -2.62 -1.63 9.70
C ALA A 367 -3.13 -3.05 9.35
N SER A 368 -3.80 -3.74 10.28
CA SER A 368 -4.42 -5.04 10.00
C SER A 368 -5.63 -4.92 9.08
N PHE A 369 -6.48 -3.90 9.29
CA PHE A 369 -7.60 -3.60 8.39
C PHE A 369 -7.11 -3.16 7.01
N ASP A 370 -6.06 -2.35 6.94
CA ASP A 370 -5.40 -1.94 5.71
C ASP A 370 -4.88 -3.15 4.91
N SER A 371 -4.18 -4.08 5.58
CA SER A 371 -3.66 -5.30 4.94
C SER A 371 -4.77 -6.23 4.45
N LEU A 372 -5.86 -6.39 5.22
CA LEU A 372 -7.01 -7.19 4.80
C LEU A 372 -7.69 -6.57 3.58
N ALA A 373 -7.83 -5.24 3.54
CA ALA A 373 -8.40 -4.53 2.41
C ALA A 373 -7.55 -4.67 1.14
N ARG A 374 -6.21 -4.63 1.27
CA ARG A 374 -5.28 -4.90 0.16
C ARG A 374 -5.39 -6.32 -0.38
N ALA A 375 -5.72 -7.29 0.45
CA ALA A 375 -5.94 -8.67 0.01
C ALA A 375 -7.31 -8.83 -0.67
N THR A 376 -8.36 -8.25 -0.12
CA THR A 376 -9.74 -8.45 -0.59
C THR A 376 -10.11 -7.54 -1.77
N GLY A 377 -9.59 -6.31 -1.84
CA GLY A 377 -9.90 -5.35 -2.90
C GLY A 377 -9.59 -5.88 -4.30
N PRO A 378 -8.33 -6.21 -4.62
CA PRO A 378 -7.98 -6.74 -5.94
C PRO A 378 -8.66 -8.07 -6.27
N ALA A 379 -8.89 -8.95 -5.29
CA ALA A 379 -9.62 -10.21 -5.49
C ALA A 379 -11.06 -9.96 -5.93
N THR A 380 -11.76 -9.07 -5.19
CA THR A 380 -13.13 -8.66 -5.54
C THR A 380 -13.17 -7.98 -6.91
N ALA A 381 -12.19 -7.12 -7.18
CA ALA A 381 -12.10 -6.43 -8.47
C ALA A 381 -11.94 -7.42 -9.63
N GLY A 382 -11.03 -8.37 -9.53
CA GLY A 382 -10.82 -9.39 -10.56
C GLY A 382 -12.06 -10.25 -10.80
N TYR A 383 -12.73 -10.68 -9.72
CA TYR A 383 -13.98 -11.44 -9.82
C TYR A 383 -15.09 -10.65 -10.52
N LEU A 384 -15.33 -9.40 -10.09
CA LEU A 384 -16.35 -8.53 -10.69
C LEU A 384 -16.04 -8.20 -12.14
N TYR A 385 -14.76 -7.98 -12.44
CA TYR A 385 -14.29 -7.67 -13.79
C TYR A 385 -14.66 -8.75 -14.81
N ARG A 386 -14.51 -10.01 -14.43
CA ARG A 386 -14.84 -11.14 -15.30
C ARG A 386 -16.32 -11.46 -15.35
N HIS A 387 -17.00 -11.53 -14.19
CA HIS A 387 -18.34 -12.12 -14.10
C HIS A 387 -19.47 -11.11 -14.21
N VAL A 388 -19.20 -9.82 -13.95
CA VAL A 388 -20.21 -8.76 -14.03
C VAL A 388 -19.90 -7.77 -15.17
N GLY A 389 -18.61 -7.42 -15.33
CA GLY A 389 -18.17 -6.55 -16.43
C GLY A 389 -16.95 -5.70 -16.04
N GLN A 390 -16.28 -5.16 -17.06
CA GLN A 390 -15.03 -4.42 -16.92
C GLN A 390 -15.13 -3.16 -16.03
N THR A 391 -16.30 -2.56 -15.95
CA THR A 391 -16.57 -1.36 -15.15
C THR A 391 -17.08 -1.68 -13.74
N ALA A 392 -17.51 -2.91 -13.49
CA ALA A 392 -18.15 -3.33 -12.23
C ALA A 392 -17.25 -3.10 -10.97
N PRO A 393 -15.93 -3.31 -11.00
CA PRO A 393 -15.06 -3.01 -9.86
C PRO A 393 -15.12 -1.55 -9.43
N TYR A 394 -15.20 -0.62 -10.38
CA TYR A 394 -15.23 0.83 -10.11
C TYR A 394 -16.59 1.27 -9.60
N TRP A 395 -17.68 0.70 -10.12
CA TRP A 395 -19.03 0.90 -9.56
C TRP A 395 -19.11 0.37 -8.12
N CYS A 396 -18.55 -0.80 -7.85
CA CYS A 396 -18.48 -1.36 -6.51
C CYS A 396 -17.71 -0.43 -5.55
N ALA A 397 -16.53 0.04 -5.96
CA ALA A 397 -15.74 0.99 -5.17
C ALA A 397 -16.51 2.31 -4.94
N GLY A 398 -17.17 2.84 -5.97
CA GLY A 398 -17.98 4.05 -5.89
C GLY A 398 -19.15 3.91 -4.91
N LEU A 399 -19.88 2.80 -4.96
CA LEU A 399 -20.96 2.50 -4.02
C LEU A 399 -20.47 2.37 -2.58
N VAL A 400 -19.39 1.62 -2.36
CA VAL A 400 -18.78 1.48 -1.03
C VAL A 400 -18.36 2.85 -0.50
N MET A 401 -17.69 3.67 -1.32
CA MET A 401 -17.29 5.02 -0.91
C MET A 401 -18.48 5.94 -0.65
N SER A 402 -19.58 5.83 -1.43
CA SER A 402 -20.79 6.62 -1.21
C SER A 402 -21.47 6.27 0.12
N VAL A 403 -21.57 4.98 0.45
CA VAL A 403 -22.09 4.54 1.76
C VAL A 403 -21.19 5.04 2.89
N CYS A 404 -19.86 4.91 2.73
CA CYS A 404 -18.90 5.42 3.71
C CYS A 404 -18.97 6.95 3.85
N PHE A 405 -19.24 7.69 2.77
CA PHE A 405 -19.42 9.13 2.80
C PHE A 405 -20.63 9.54 3.66
N LEU A 406 -21.78 8.92 3.44
CA LEU A 406 -22.97 9.18 4.23
C LEU A 406 -22.75 8.82 5.70
N PHE A 407 -22.11 7.71 5.97
CA PHE A 407 -21.78 7.28 7.32
C PHE A 407 -20.77 8.22 8.02
N ALA A 408 -19.71 8.64 7.31
CA ALA A 408 -18.73 9.60 7.84
C ALA A 408 -19.35 10.98 8.05
N LEU A 409 -20.27 11.41 7.17
CA LEU A 409 -20.99 12.67 7.30
C LEU A 409 -21.89 12.65 8.55
N ALA A 410 -22.65 11.56 8.77
CA ALA A 410 -23.51 11.39 9.94
C ALA A 410 -22.71 11.41 11.26
N ARG A 411 -21.50 10.80 11.27
CA ARG A 411 -20.64 10.75 12.47
C ARG A 411 -19.56 11.84 12.51
N ARG A 412 -19.66 12.87 11.68
CA ARG A 412 -18.66 13.93 11.61
C ARG A 412 -18.44 14.65 12.95
N ARG A 413 -19.52 14.89 13.71
CA ARG A 413 -19.44 15.51 15.04
C ARG A 413 -18.67 14.63 16.01
N GLU A 414 -18.99 13.33 16.08
CA GLU A 414 -18.28 12.36 16.93
C GLU A 414 -16.79 12.27 16.60
N MET A 415 -16.43 12.43 15.32
CA MET A 415 -15.03 12.49 14.88
C MET A 415 -14.32 13.76 15.38
N GLY A 416 -15.02 14.90 15.39
CA GLY A 416 -14.49 16.21 15.80
C GLY A 416 -14.53 16.48 17.29
N GLU A 417 -15.43 15.85 18.06
CA GLU A 417 -15.54 16.00 19.49
C GLU A 417 -14.40 15.28 20.21
N GLY A 418 -13.61 16.04 21.00
CA GLY A 418 -12.44 15.53 21.71
C GLY A 418 -11.11 16.16 21.29
N ILE A 419 -11.18 17.32 20.63
CA ILE A 419 -10.03 18.17 20.27
C ILE A 419 -10.04 19.41 21.15
#